data_0f52745fb721794097a24026bbf16687
#
_entry.id   0f52745fb721794097a24026bbf16687
#
_cell.length_a   1.000
_cell.length_b   1.000
_cell.length_c   1.000
_cell.angle_alpha   90.00
_cell.angle_beta   90.00
_cell.angle_gamma   90.00
#
_symmetry.space_group_name_H-M   'P 1'
#
loop_
_entity.id
_entity.type
_entity.pdbx_description
1 polymer ?
#
loop_
_entity_poly.entity_id
_entity_poly.type
_entity_poly.pdbx_seq_one_letter_code
_entity_poly.pdbx_strand_id
1 'polypeptide(L)'
;MKKILFLIILIVMGNTFAENNQVQQNVPVKTVENEDMEIKRVLSSRLQSFFFTIVNAGIQDNERRLEKEAYNRLFKKDYIISNALKYEIVDRYTRTISRITARETPLKFDTKQIEYLSDDEVEVVYDIKSKNLKNVSDMLDLDEETERQIMEKAKISSISELEKIMKNKGNEPIKRNYYSIAITKRIKMFEEEVKKITEEEILVQNAPATLKKINGKWQVDSLEKKLKGAK
;
A
#
# COMPACT_ATOMS: atom_id res chain seq x y z
N MET A 1 -3.40 -9.80 0.58
CA MET A 1 -2.95 -8.43 0.90
C MET A 1 -3.61 -7.86 2.16
N LYS A 2 -4.93 -8.02 2.40
CA LYS A 2 -5.62 -7.49 3.60
C LYS A 2 -4.99 -7.85 4.94
N LYS A 3 -4.54 -9.09 5.14
CA LYS A 3 -4.07 -9.57 6.45
C LYS A 3 -2.76 -8.95 6.94
N ILE A 4 -1.92 -8.42 6.08
CA ILE A 4 -0.60 -7.88 6.47
C ILE A 4 -0.69 -6.40 6.80
N LEU A 5 -1.42 -5.62 5.99
CA LEU A 5 -1.69 -4.22 6.34
C LEU A 5 -2.52 -4.16 7.63
N PHE A 6 -3.48 -5.07 7.79
CA PHE A 6 -4.30 -5.20 9.00
C PHE A 6 -3.50 -5.64 10.22
N LEU A 7 -2.50 -6.51 10.07
CA LEU A 7 -1.66 -6.97 11.18
C LEU A 7 -0.75 -5.85 11.71
N ILE A 8 -0.21 -5.01 10.82
CA ILE A 8 0.62 -3.86 11.20
C ILE A 8 -0.21 -2.81 11.94
N ILE A 9 -1.48 -2.62 11.53
CA ILE A 9 -2.39 -1.66 12.17
C ILE A 9 -2.94 -2.20 13.50
N LEU A 10 -3.21 -3.52 13.61
CA LEU A 10 -3.70 -4.15 14.86
C LEU A 10 -2.67 -4.18 15.99
N ILE A 11 -1.38 -4.20 15.70
CA ILE A 11 -0.31 -4.12 16.71
C ILE A 11 -0.25 -2.74 17.36
N VAL A 12 -0.74 -1.70 16.66
CA VAL A 12 -0.76 -0.30 17.15
C VAL A 12 -2.07 0.06 17.85
N MET A 13 -3.15 -0.69 17.62
CA MET A 13 -4.48 -0.40 18.15
C MET A 13 -5.04 -1.56 18.97
N GLY A 14 -4.54 -1.71 20.19
CA GLY A 14 -5.18 -2.56 21.20
C GLY A 14 -6.50 -1.95 21.69
N ASN A 15 -7.61 -2.54 21.21
CA ASN A 15 -8.97 -2.57 21.82
C ASN A 15 -9.53 -1.36 22.58
N THR A 16 -10.64 -0.88 22.12
CA THR A 16 -11.97 -0.76 22.75
C THR A 16 -12.71 0.51 22.35
N PHE A 17 -13.87 0.31 21.75
CA PHE A 17 -14.87 1.36 21.48
C PHE A 17 -15.77 1.54 22.71
N ALA A 18 -16.01 2.77 23.10
CA ALA A 18 -17.12 3.16 23.98
C ALA A 18 -17.73 4.47 23.47
N GLU A 19 -19.05 4.47 23.31
CA GLU A 19 -19.86 5.63 22.93
C GLU A 19 -19.81 6.72 24.00
N ASN A 20 -19.78 8.00 23.59
CA ASN A 20 -20.04 9.11 24.52
C ASN A 20 -20.78 10.29 23.89
N ASN A 21 -21.66 10.84 24.69
CA ASN A 21 -22.61 11.93 24.47
C ASN A 21 -21.93 13.32 24.35
N GLN A 22 -22.57 14.18 23.56
CA GLN A 22 -22.15 15.55 23.23
C GLN A 22 -22.41 16.57 24.35
N VAL A 23 -21.51 17.53 24.47
CA VAL A 23 -21.75 18.86 25.05
C VAL A 23 -21.20 19.88 24.06
N GLN A 24 -22.07 20.72 23.50
CA GLN A 24 -21.71 21.83 22.61
C GLN A 24 -21.40 23.10 23.43
N GLN A 25 -20.22 23.70 23.18
CA GLN A 25 -19.92 25.09 23.56
C GLN A 25 -19.79 25.96 22.30
N ASN A 26 -20.46 27.13 22.31
CA ASN A 26 -20.45 28.11 21.23
C ASN A 26 -19.18 28.98 21.28
N VAL A 27 -18.31 28.84 20.28
CA VAL A 27 -17.11 29.69 20.03
C VAL A 27 -17.27 30.44 18.70
N PRO A 28 -16.72 31.68 18.53
CA PRO A 28 -16.93 32.50 17.31
C PRO A 28 -16.36 31.83 16.05
N VAL A 29 -17.20 31.66 15.03
CA VAL A 29 -17.04 30.81 13.83
C VAL A 29 -15.75 31.11 13.00
N LYS A 30 -15.26 32.32 12.91
CA LYS A 30 -14.14 32.69 12.01
C LYS A 30 -12.74 32.30 12.50
N THR A 31 -12.55 32.22 13.81
CA THR A 31 -11.28 31.79 14.43
C THR A 31 -11.15 30.28 14.41
N VAL A 32 -12.26 29.56 14.55
CA VAL A 32 -12.36 28.10 14.58
C VAL A 32 -11.97 27.47 13.23
N GLU A 33 -12.44 28.02 12.10
CA GLU A 33 -12.10 27.46 10.77
C GLU A 33 -10.59 27.47 10.47
N ASN A 34 -9.87 28.51 10.87
CA ASN A 34 -8.43 28.60 10.67
C ASN A 34 -7.68 27.62 11.61
N GLU A 35 -8.17 27.47 12.81
CA GLU A 35 -7.59 26.56 13.81
C GLU A 35 -7.83 25.09 13.44
N ASP A 36 -9.02 24.75 12.99
CA ASP A 36 -9.34 23.41 12.45
C ASP A 36 -8.46 23.02 11.26
N MET A 37 -8.20 23.96 10.35
CA MET A 37 -7.28 23.72 9.22
C MET A 37 -5.85 23.47 9.69
N GLU A 38 -5.38 24.20 10.69
CA GLU A 38 -4.05 23.99 11.29
C GLU A 38 -3.97 22.62 11.97
N ILE A 39 -4.97 22.25 12.78
CA ILE A 39 -5.07 20.97 13.46
C ILE A 39 -5.03 19.82 12.44
N LYS A 40 -5.86 19.88 11.38
CA LYS A 40 -5.88 18.88 10.30
C LYS A 40 -4.53 18.75 9.61
N ARG A 41 -3.86 19.88 9.32
CA ARG A 41 -2.54 19.88 8.68
C ARG A 41 -1.48 19.27 9.58
N VAL A 42 -1.44 19.63 10.86
CA VAL A 42 -0.48 19.11 11.84
C VAL A 42 -0.67 17.62 12.03
N LEU A 43 -1.93 17.16 12.20
CA LEU A 43 -2.24 15.75 12.33
C LEU A 43 -1.85 14.97 11.07
N SER A 44 -2.25 15.43 9.88
CA SER A 44 -1.92 14.76 8.61
C SER A 44 -0.41 14.65 8.39
N SER A 45 0.35 15.72 8.68
CA SER A 45 1.82 15.70 8.57
C SER A 45 2.44 14.68 9.53
N ARG A 46 1.96 14.60 10.77
CA ARG A 46 2.45 13.64 11.76
C ARG A 46 2.11 12.20 11.36
N LEU A 47 0.89 11.98 10.90
CA LEU A 47 0.44 10.68 10.42
C LEU A 47 1.24 10.23 9.19
N GLN A 48 1.47 11.10 8.22
CA GLN A 48 2.31 10.79 7.05
C GLN A 48 3.71 10.35 7.47
N SER A 49 4.34 11.07 8.40
CA SER A 49 5.68 10.72 8.90
C SER A 49 5.69 9.38 9.63
N PHE A 50 4.69 9.13 10.46
CA PHE A 50 4.53 7.88 11.22
C PHE A 50 4.30 6.69 10.28
N PHE A 51 3.34 6.84 9.37
CA PHE A 51 3.01 5.78 8.43
C PHE A 51 4.08 5.58 7.35
N PHE A 52 4.85 6.59 6.98
CA PHE A 52 6.00 6.41 6.08
C PHE A 52 6.99 5.38 6.63
N THR A 53 7.29 5.41 7.91
CA THR A 53 8.16 4.42 8.57
C THR A 53 7.54 3.03 8.55
N ILE A 54 6.24 2.91 8.87
CA ILE A 54 5.51 1.65 8.88
C ILE A 54 5.36 1.09 7.46
N VAL A 55 5.04 1.93 6.49
CA VAL A 55 4.90 1.53 5.08
C VAL A 55 6.23 1.03 4.53
N ASN A 56 7.35 1.69 4.84
CA ASN A 56 8.67 1.23 4.41
C ASN A 56 9.05 -0.13 5.01
N ALA A 57 8.76 -0.36 6.29
CA ALA A 57 8.93 -1.67 6.90
C ALA A 57 8.01 -2.72 6.26
N GLY A 58 6.76 -2.36 6.02
CA GLY A 58 5.77 -3.22 5.36
C GLY A 58 6.09 -3.52 3.89
N ILE A 59 6.77 -2.60 3.18
CA ILE A 59 7.25 -2.84 1.81
C ILE A 59 8.23 -4.00 1.79
N GLN A 60 9.20 -4.06 2.71
CA GLN A 60 10.17 -5.15 2.76
C GLN A 60 9.53 -6.51 3.03
N ASP A 61 8.56 -6.59 3.94
CA ASP A 61 7.82 -7.83 4.20
C ASP A 61 6.94 -8.22 3.01
N ASN A 62 6.34 -7.25 2.34
CA ASN A 62 5.54 -7.48 1.14
C ASN A 62 6.42 -7.93 -0.03
N GLU A 63 7.63 -7.39 -0.18
CA GLU A 63 8.59 -7.85 -1.20
C GLU A 63 8.91 -9.32 -1.02
N ARG A 64 9.26 -9.79 0.18
CA ARG A 64 9.54 -11.21 0.45
C ARG A 64 8.35 -12.13 0.13
N ARG A 65 7.14 -11.69 0.39
CA ARG A 65 5.94 -12.47 0.05
C ARG A 65 5.67 -12.46 -1.44
N LEU A 66 5.79 -11.30 -2.10
CA LEU A 66 5.68 -11.17 -3.54
C LEU A 66 6.74 -12.00 -4.26
N GLU A 67 7.96 -12.10 -3.73
CA GLU A 67 9.00 -12.99 -4.24
C GLU A 67 8.52 -14.43 -4.31
N LYS A 68 7.97 -14.96 -3.20
CA LYS A 68 7.47 -16.34 -3.14
C LYS A 68 6.31 -16.58 -4.12
N GLU A 69 5.37 -15.62 -4.22
CA GLU A 69 4.27 -15.70 -5.18
C GLU A 69 4.76 -15.59 -6.62
N ALA A 70 5.72 -14.70 -6.89
CA ALA A 70 6.31 -14.51 -8.20
C ALA A 70 7.05 -15.75 -8.70
N TYR A 71 7.79 -16.45 -7.84
CA TYR A 71 8.40 -17.72 -8.19
C TYR A 71 7.38 -18.73 -8.71
N ASN A 72 6.23 -18.83 -8.06
CA ASN A 72 5.19 -19.79 -8.42
C ASN A 72 4.41 -19.39 -9.69
N ARG A 73 4.28 -18.09 -9.97
CA ARG A 73 3.49 -17.56 -11.10
C ARG A 73 4.30 -17.35 -12.37
N LEU A 74 5.57 -16.95 -12.25
CA LEU A 74 6.39 -16.57 -13.40
C LEU A 74 7.03 -17.78 -14.08
N PHE A 75 7.25 -18.87 -13.35
CA PHE A 75 7.98 -20.03 -13.87
C PHE A 75 7.11 -21.28 -13.88
N LYS A 76 6.94 -21.89 -15.06
CA LYS A 76 6.33 -23.22 -15.16
C LYS A 76 7.28 -24.25 -14.53
N LYS A 77 6.72 -25.26 -13.85
CA LYS A 77 7.51 -26.27 -13.10
C LYS A 77 8.46 -27.08 -13.96
N ASP A 78 8.11 -27.30 -15.22
CA ASP A 78 8.87 -28.08 -16.20
C ASP A 78 9.92 -27.28 -16.97
N TYR A 79 10.00 -25.95 -16.72
CA TYR A 79 10.97 -25.07 -17.35
C TYR A 79 12.31 -25.11 -16.59
N ILE A 80 13.39 -25.28 -17.36
CA ILE A 80 14.76 -25.31 -16.83
C ILE A 80 15.33 -23.90 -16.89
N ILE A 81 15.20 -23.15 -15.82
CA ILE A 81 15.70 -21.78 -15.67
C ILE A 81 16.74 -21.76 -14.57
N SER A 82 17.90 -21.14 -14.81
CA SER A 82 18.94 -21.03 -13.79
C SER A 82 18.45 -20.23 -12.56
N ASN A 83 18.96 -20.57 -11.38
CA ASN A 83 18.61 -19.86 -10.16
C ASN A 83 19.02 -18.38 -10.22
N ALA A 84 20.14 -18.08 -10.87
CA ALA A 84 20.59 -16.70 -11.06
C ALA A 84 19.58 -15.88 -11.90
N LEU A 85 19.09 -16.45 -13.01
CA LEU A 85 18.10 -15.81 -13.84
C LEU A 85 16.73 -15.68 -13.12
N LYS A 86 16.31 -16.71 -12.41
CA LYS A 86 15.08 -16.64 -11.59
C LYS A 86 15.15 -15.51 -10.57
N TYR A 87 16.26 -15.41 -9.85
CA TYR A 87 16.47 -14.36 -8.85
C TYR A 87 16.40 -12.96 -9.49
N GLU A 88 17.15 -12.74 -10.56
CA GLU A 88 17.16 -11.46 -11.28
C GLU A 88 15.74 -11.03 -11.74
N ILE A 89 15.00 -11.98 -12.27
CA ILE A 89 13.64 -11.76 -12.78
C ILE A 89 12.69 -11.41 -11.64
N VAL A 90 12.69 -12.20 -10.56
CA VAL A 90 11.82 -12.01 -9.41
C VAL A 90 12.15 -10.71 -8.68
N ASP A 91 13.42 -10.46 -8.40
CA ASP A 91 13.86 -9.22 -7.75
C ASP A 91 13.39 -7.97 -8.52
N ARG A 92 13.63 -7.94 -9.84
CA ARG A 92 13.18 -6.83 -10.68
C ARG A 92 11.66 -6.66 -10.65
N TYR A 93 10.92 -7.77 -10.75
CA TYR A 93 9.46 -7.75 -10.75
C TYR A 93 8.92 -7.25 -9.42
N THR A 94 9.32 -7.85 -8.31
CA THR A 94 8.79 -7.55 -6.98
C THR A 94 9.13 -6.15 -6.53
N ARG A 95 10.36 -5.69 -6.71
CA ARG A 95 10.74 -4.30 -6.37
C ARG A 95 9.96 -3.27 -7.18
N THR A 96 9.73 -3.54 -8.48
CA THR A 96 9.00 -2.59 -9.31
C THR A 96 7.52 -2.56 -8.94
N ILE A 97 6.88 -3.71 -8.72
CA ILE A 97 5.50 -3.80 -8.25
C ILE A 97 5.33 -3.10 -6.89
N SER A 98 6.23 -3.34 -5.93
CA SER A 98 6.18 -2.70 -4.62
C SER A 98 6.27 -1.17 -4.72
N ARG A 99 7.16 -0.65 -5.57
CA ARG A 99 7.29 0.81 -5.80
C ARG A 99 6.04 1.41 -6.44
N ILE A 100 5.46 0.74 -7.43
CA ILE A 100 4.21 1.19 -8.06
C ILE A 100 3.09 1.19 -7.03
N THR A 101 2.95 0.10 -6.25
CA THR A 101 1.96 0.01 -5.18
C THR A 101 2.11 1.19 -4.21
N ALA A 102 3.31 1.42 -3.69
CA ALA A 102 3.55 2.52 -2.73
C ALA A 102 3.21 3.89 -3.30
N ARG A 103 3.52 4.13 -4.60
CA ARG A 103 3.25 5.40 -5.26
C ARG A 103 1.76 5.60 -5.57
N GLU A 104 1.09 4.57 -6.07
CA GLU A 104 -0.28 4.67 -6.59
C GLU A 104 -1.35 4.45 -5.50
N THR A 105 -0.96 4.00 -4.30
CA THR A 105 -1.88 3.78 -3.17
C THR A 105 -1.50 4.61 -1.94
N PRO A 106 -1.43 5.95 -2.06
CA PRO A 106 -1.14 6.80 -0.93
C PRO A 106 -2.21 6.64 0.15
N LEU A 107 -1.80 6.73 1.41
CA LEU A 107 -2.73 6.81 2.53
C LEU A 107 -3.38 8.19 2.55
N LYS A 108 -4.70 8.21 2.73
CA LYS A 108 -5.50 9.41 2.94
C LYS A 108 -5.99 9.43 4.38
N PHE A 109 -5.90 10.59 5.01
CA PHE A 109 -6.34 10.84 6.37
C PHE A 109 -7.56 11.76 6.31
N ASP A 110 -8.71 11.23 6.71
CA ASP A 110 -9.99 11.92 6.64
C ASP A 110 -10.47 12.25 8.05
N THR A 111 -10.33 13.50 8.47
CA THR A 111 -10.80 13.97 9.77
C THR A 111 -12.32 13.98 9.81
N LYS A 112 -12.91 13.29 10.77
CA LYS A 112 -14.36 13.18 11.00
C LYS A 112 -14.87 14.18 12.00
N GLN A 113 -14.12 14.37 13.08
CA GLN A 113 -14.55 15.20 14.20
C GLN A 113 -13.33 15.86 14.83
N ILE A 114 -13.49 17.09 15.28
CA ILE A 114 -12.56 17.82 16.14
C ILE A 114 -13.37 18.24 17.37
N GLU A 115 -12.95 17.82 18.55
CA GLU A 115 -13.57 18.17 19.83
C GLU A 115 -12.57 18.96 20.67
N TYR A 116 -12.88 20.21 20.98
CA TYR A 116 -12.06 21.05 21.84
C TYR A 116 -12.32 20.69 23.30
N LEU A 117 -11.31 20.10 23.97
CA LEU A 117 -11.37 19.75 25.39
C LEU A 117 -11.03 20.97 26.27
N SER A 118 -10.20 21.89 25.73
CA SER A 118 -9.84 23.20 26.31
C SER A 118 -9.27 24.12 25.18
N ASP A 119 -8.86 25.33 25.52
CA ASP A 119 -8.21 26.27 24.59
C ASP A 119 -6.87 25.72 24.05
N ASP A 120 -6.27 24.76 24.76
CA ASP A 120 -4.95 24.21 24.46
C ASP A 120 -4.97 22.70 24.20
N GLU A 121 -6.12 22.03 24.17
CA GLU A 121 -6.22 20.60 23.95
C GLU A 121 -7.44 20.23 23.11
N VAL A 122 -7.22 19.39 22.05
CA VAL A 122 -8.28 18.86 21.20
C VAL A 122 -8.15 17.35 21.05
N GLU A 123 -9.30 16.66 20.96
CA GLU A 123 -9.39 15.30 20.48
C GLU A 123 -9.88 15.32 19.03
N VAL A 124 -9.20 14.56 18.18
CA VAL A 124 -9.53 14.43 16.75
C VAL A 124 -9.83 12.98 16.43
N VAL A 125 -10.97 12.74 15.77
CA VAL A 125 -11.32 11.43 15.23
C VAL A 125 -11.09 11.44 13.72
N TYR A 126 -10.39 10.42 13.20
CA TYR A 126 -10.04 10.34 11.80
C TYR A 126 -10.13 8.91 11.25
N ASP A 127 -10.35 8.83 9.94
CA ASP A 127 -10.23 7.58 9.18
C ASP A 127 -8.92 7.55 8.40
N ILE A 128 -8.39 6.33 8.17
CA ILE A 128 -7.30 6.09 7.24
C ILE A 128 -7.86 5.29 6.07
N LYS A 129 -7.69 5.82 4.87
CA LYS A 129 -8.17 5.22 3.63
C LYS A 129 -7.02 4.94 2.67
N SER A 130 -7.21 3.98 1.78
CA SER A 130 -6.33 3.72 0.63
C SER A 130 -7.12 3.14 -0.53
N LYS A 131 -6.51 3.06 -1.72
CA LYS A 131 -7.10 2.37 -2.86
C LYS A 131 -7.35 0.88 -2.55
N ASN A 132 -8.47 0.37 -3.02
CA ASN A 132 -8.83 -1.04 -2.86
C ASN A 132 -8.19 -1.90 -3.96
N LEU A 133 -7.09 -2.59 -3.65
CA LEU A 133 -6.35 -3.44 -4.58
C LEU A 133 -6.80 -4.91 -4.64
N LYS A 134 -8.00 -5.24 -4.14
CA LYS A 134 -8.44 -6.64 -3.98
C LYS A 134 -8.38 -7.49 -5.25
N ASN A 135 -8.70 -6.90 -6.39
CA ASN A 135 -8.89 -7.62 -7.64
C ASN A 135 -7.68 -7.50 -8.59
N VAL A 136 -6.62 -6.79 -8.20
CA VAL A 136 -5.48 -6.54 -9.10
C VAL A 136 -4.63 -7.79 -9.33
N SER A 137 -4.60 -8.72 -8.38
CA SER A 137 -3.82 -9.95 -8.52
C SER A 137 -4.31 -10.86 -9.66
N ASP A 138 -5.61 -10.86 -9.93
CA ASP A 138 -6.22 -11.72 -10.94
C ASP A 138 -6.03 -11.16 -12.35
N MET A 139 -5.74 -9.86 -12.46
CA MET A 139 -5.48 -9.17 -13.73
C MET A 139 -4.05 -9.32 -14.23
N LEU A 140 -3.18 -10.02 -13.50
CA LEU A 140 -1.77 -10.19 -13.88
C LEU A 140 -1.50 -11.42 -14.75
N ASP A 141 -2.52 -12.23 -15.00
CA ASP A 141 -2.40 -13.34 -15.92
C ASP A 141 -2.35 -12.81 -17.37
N LEU A 142 -1.41 -13.34 -18.13
CA LEU A 142 -1.27 -12.95 -19.53
C LEU A 142 -2.32 -13.69 -20.35
N ASP A 143 -3.09 -12.97 -21.14
CA ASP A 143 -3.92 -13.57 -22.17
C ASP A 143 -3.07 -14.08 -23.36
N GLU A 144 -3.65 -14.91 -24.20
CA GLU A 144 -2.96 -15.56 -25.32
C GLU A 144 -2.39 -14.52 -26.30
N GLU A 145 -3.09 -13.42 -26.54
CA GLU A 145 -2.65 -12.36 -27.43
C GLU A 145 -1.41 -11.64 -26.88
N THR A 146 -1.44 -11.35 -25.57
CA THR A 146 -0.28 -10.75 -24.89
C THR A 146 0.92 -11.69 -24.90
N GLU A 147 0.72 -12.99 -24.69
CA GLU A 147 1.79 -13.97 -24.74
C GLU A 147 2.37 -14.06 -26.17
N ARG A 148 1.53 -14.01 -27.21
CA ARG A 148 1.96 -13.97 -28.61
C ARG A 148 2.82 -12.73 -28.89
N GLN A 149 2.42 -11.55 -28.43
CA GLN A 149 3.19 -10.31 -28.60
C GLN A 149 4.55 -10.37 -27.87
N ILE A 150 4.63 -11.03 -26.72
CA ILE A 150 5.88 -11.24 -26.00
C ILE A 150 6.81 -12.15 -26.80
N MET A 151 6.29 -13.27 -27.32
CA MET A 151 7.06 -14.19 -28.15
C MET A 151 7.59 -13.52 -29.42
N GLU A 152 6.76 -12.77 -30.12
CA GLU A 152 7.15 -12.02 -31.30
C GLU A 152 8.33 -11.06 -31.01
N LYS A 153 8.23 -10.26 -29.94
CA LYS A 153 9.31 -9.37 -29.51
C LYS A 153 10.57 -10.12 -29.08
N ALA A 154 10.41 -11.29 -28.51
CA ALA A 154 11.50 -12.18 -28.12
C ALA A 154 12.10 -12.95 -29.34
N LYS A 155 11.52 -12.79 -30.53
CA LYS A 155 11.86 -13.52 -31.77
C LYS A 155 11.67 -15.04 -31.62
N ILE A 156 10.59 -15.45 -30.99
CA ILE A 156 10.14 -16.85 -30.81
C ILE A 156 8.90 -17.04 -31.68
N SER A 157 8.98 -17.95 -32.64
CA SER A 157 7.96 -18.09 -33.69
C SER A 157 6.70 -18.85 -33.26
N SER A 158 6.76 -19.65 -32.21
CA SER A 158 5.64 -20.49 -31.75
C SER A 158 5.74 -20.90 -30.27
N ILE A 159 4.61 -21.31 -29.70
CA ILE A 159 4.55 -21.89 -28.35
C ILE A 159 5.42 -23.15 -28.26
N SER A 160 5.42 -23.99 -29.29
CA SER A 160 6.26 -25.19 -29.35
C SER A 160 7.74 -24.85 -29.31
N GLU A 161 8.17 -23.81 -30.00
CA GLU A 161 9.55 -23.31 -29.94
C GLU A 161 9.88 -22.75 -28.55
N LEU A 162 8.98 -21.97 -27.97
CA LEU A 162 9.14 -21.45 -26.60
C LEU A 162 9.35 -22.59 -25.61
N GLU A 163 8.50 -23.62 -25.64
CA GLU A 163 8.62 -24.77 -24.76
C GLU A 163 9.96 -25.52 -24.96
N LYS A 164 10.38 -25.71 -26.21
CA LYS A 164 11.67 -26.32 -26.53
C LYS A 164 12.84 -25.52 -25.95
N ILE A 165 12.81 -24.19 -26.07
CA ILE A 165 13.81 -23.28 -25.50
C ILE A 165 13.81 -23.40 -23.96
N MET A 166 12.64 -23.35 -23.33
CA MET A 166 12.50 -23.32 -21.88
C MET A 166 12.87 -24.65 -21.21
N LYS A 167 12.59 -25.78 -21.88
CA LYS A 167 12.92 -27.13 -21.38
C LYS A 167 14.38 -27.55 -21.66
N ASN A 168 15.14 -26.80 -22.42
CA ASN A 168 16.56 -27.03 -22.67
C ASN A 168 17.44 -26.35 -21.63
N LYS A 169 18.54 -26.99 -21.18
CA LYS A 169 19.52 -26.37 -20.24
C LYS A 169 20.25 -25.15 -20.84
N GLY A 170 20.40 -25.08 -22.16
CA GLY A 170 20.98 -23.94 -22.86
C GLY A 170 20.01 -22.77 -23.04
N ASN A 171 20.34 -21.90 -24.01
CA ASN A 171 19.52 -20.77 -24.45
C ASN A 171 19.27 -19.69 -23.39
N GLU A 172 20.14 -19.57 -22.38
CA GLU A 172 20.01 -18.59 -21.29
C GLU A 172 19.78 -17.15 -21.80
N PRO A 173 20.47 -16.64 -22.85
CA PRO A 173 20.22 -15.30 -23.39
C PRO A 173 18.79 -15.14 -23.94
N ILE A 174 18.27 -16.17 -24.61
CA ILE A 174 16.90 -16.11 -25.17
C ILE A 174 15.87 -16.14 -24.04
N LYS A 175 16.06 -16.99 -23.04
CA LYS A 175 15.21 -17.05 -21.85
C LYS A 175 15.19 -15.72 -21.11
N ARG A 176 16.35 -15.11 -20.88
CA ARG A 176 16.51 -13.79 -20.29
C ARG A 176 15.74 -12.73 -21.05
N ASN A 177 15.89 -12.70 -22.38
CA ASN A 177 15.18 -11.76 -23.24
C ASN A 177 13.66 -11.92 -23.14
N TYR A 178 13.17 -13.17 -23.27
CA TYR A 178 11.74 -13.47 -23.11
C TYR A 178 11.18 -13.00 -21.78
N TYR A 179 11.81 -13.40 -20.68
CA TYR A 179 11.33 -13.00 -19.34
C TYR A 179 11.44 -11.51 -19.10
N SER A 180 12.48 -10.84 -19.61
CA SER A 180 12.62 -9.38 -19.51
C SER A 180 11.44 -8.66 -20.18
N ILE A 181 11.02 -9.11 -21.37
CA ILE A 181 9.86 -8.57 -22.09
C ILE A 181 8.57 -8.89 -21.33
N ALA A 182 8.40 -10.13 -20.90
CA ALA A 182 7.21 -10.59 -20.20
C ALA A 182 6.99 -9.82 -18.90
N ILE A 183 8.04 -9.60 -18.10
CA ILE A 183 7.96 -8.83 -16.87
C ILE A 183 7.63 -7.37 -17.14
N THR A 184 8.29 -6.77 -18.13
CA THR A 184 8.03 -5.37 -18.51
C THR A 184 6.57 -5.19 -18.90
N LYS A 185 5.99 -6.13 -19.64
CA LYS A 185 4.57 -6.09 -20.02
C LYS A 185 3.66 -6.25 -18.80
N ARG A 186 3.93 -7.21 -17.91
CA ARG A 186 3.15 -7.41 -16.67
C ARG A 186 3.19 -6.19 -15.75
N ILE A 187 4.37 -5.60 -15.57
CA ILE A 187 4.53 -4.38 -14.77
C ILE A 187 3.69 -3.23 -15.35
N LYS A 188 3.73 -3.05 -16.67
CA LYS A 188 2.95 -2.02 -17.34
C LYS A 188 1.44 -2.24 -17.16
N MET A 189 0.96 -3.46 -17.35
CA MET A 189 -0.44 -3.83 -17.12
C MET A 189 -0.85 -3.55 -15.66
N PHE A 190 -0.02 -3.95 -14.69
CA PHE A 190 -0.27 -3.67 -13.27
C PHE A 190 -0.40 -2.17 -13.00
N GLU A 191 0.54 -1.38 -13.51
CA GLU A 191 0.52 0.08 -13.31
C GLU A 191 -0.73 0.72 -13.92
N GLU A 192 -1.11 0.31 -15.14
CA GLU A 192 -2.31 0.80 -15.82
C GLU A 192 -3.58 0.44 -15.04
N GLU A 193 -3.69 -0.78 -14.52
CA GLU A 193 -4.85 -1.21 -13.75
C GLU A 193 -4.93 -0.51 -12.38
N VAL A 194 -3.82 -0.39 -11.66
CA VAL A 194 -3.81 0.33 -10.38
C VAL A 194 -4.20 1.80 -10.53
N LYS A 195 -3.80 2.44 -11.65
CA LYS A 195 -4.21 3.83 -11.95
C LYS A 195 -5.71 3.98 -12.18
N LYS A 196 -6.37 2.98 -12.77
CA LYS A 196 -7.83 2.99 -13.03
C LYS A 196 -8.67 2.83 -11.76
N ILE A 197 -8.08 2.29 -10.68
CA ILE A 197 -8.81 2.07 -9.43
C ILE A 197 -9.10 3.42 -8.77
N THR A 198 -10.37 3.72 -8.62
CA THR A 198 -10.90 4.88 -7.88
C THR A 198 -11.54 4.49 -6.55
N GLU A 199 -11.91 3.21 -6.41
CA GLU A 199 -12.50 2.69 -5.18
C GLU A 199 -11.51 2.75 -4.03
N GLU A 200 -11.96 3.31 -2.90
CA GLU A 200 -11.19 3.36 -1.67
C GLU A 200 -11.73 2.35 -0.65
N GLU A 201 -10.82 1.80 0.16
CA GLU A 201 -11.19 1.02 1.34
C GLU A 201 -10.74 1.77 2.61
N ILE A 202 -11.55 1.68 3.66
CA ILE A 202 -11.21 2.18 4.97
C ILE A 202 -10.31 1.14 5.63
N LEU A 203 -9.07 1.52 5.90
CA LEU A 203 -8.08 0.66 6.57
C LEU A 203 -8.23 0.75 8.09
N VAL A 204 -8.49 1.96 8.59
CA VAL A 204 -8.75 2.25 10.00
C VAL A 204 -9.93 3.19 10.06
N GLN A 205 -10.88 2.91 10.94
CA GLN A 205 -12.07 3.71 11.15
C GLN A 205 -12.07 4.32 12.55
N ASN A 206 -12.42 5.61 12.64
CA ASN A 206 -12.60 6.34 13.90
C ASN A 206 -11.37 6.28 14.82
N ALA A 207 -10.17 6.42 14.26
CA ALA A 207 -8.94 6.47 15.05
C ALA A 207 -8.88 7.79 15.84
N PRO A 208 -8.59 7.75 17.14
CA PRO A 208 -8.44 8.96 17.94
C PRO A 208 -7.02 9.50 17.90
N ALA A 209 -6.89 10.83 18.00
CA ALA A 209 -5.63 11.51 18.25
C ALA A 209 -5.88 12.67 19.21
N THR A 210 -4.92 12.96 20.09
CA THR A 210 -4.94 14.13 20.96
C THR A 210 -3.86 15.12 20.48
N LEU A 211 -4.23 16.37 20.31
CA LEU A 211 -3.30 17.45 20.06
C LEU A 211 -3.32 18.46 21.19
N LYS A 212 -2.16 19.07 21.46
CA LYS A 212 -1.99 20.13 22.44
C LYS A 212 -1.32 21.33 21.80
N LYS A 213 -1.68 22.50 22.31
CA LYS A 213 -1.10 23.77 21.92
C LYS A 213 0.10 24.07 22.83
N ILE A 214 1.31 24.01 22.27
CA ILE A 214 2.56 24.26 22.97
C ILE A 214 3.20 25.51 22.36
N ASN A 215 3.43 26.54 23.18
CA ASN A 215 3.95 27.84 22.72
C ASN A 215 3.12 28.43 21.56
N GLY A 216 1.78 28.32 21.65
CA GLY A 216 0.85 28.86 20.66
C GLY A 216 0.75 28.04 19.35
N LYS A 217 1.35 26.85 19.26
CA LYS A 217 1.31 25.97 18.08
C LYS A 217 0.76 24.60 18.42
N TRP A 218 -0.15 24.09 17.59
CA TRP A 218 -0.67 22.74 17.73
C TRP A 218 0.39 21.68 17.46
N GLN A 219 0.45 20.68 18.31
CA GLN A 219 1.33 19.50 18.19
C GLN A 219 0.58 18.23 18.56
N VAL A 220 0.86 17.13 17.86
CA VAL A 220 0.28 15.82 18.21
C VAL A 220 0.94 15.32 19.50
N ASP A 221 0.13 15.20 20.56
CA ASP A 221 0.52 14.65 21.88
C ASP A 221 0.42 13.12 21.88
N SER A 222 -0.69 12.58 21.33
CA SER A 222 -0.92 11.15 21.26
C SER A 222 -1.73 10.78 20.03
N LEU A 223 -1.42 9.62 19.45
CA LEU A 223 -2.22 8.96 18.42
C LEU A 223 -3.13 7.86 19.00
N GLU A 224 -3.21 7.78 20.31
CA GLU A 224 -4.06 6.83 21.05
C GLU A 224 -4.94 7.59 22.03
N LYS A 225 -6.15 7.09 22.23
CA LYS A 225 -7.05 7.63 23.25
C LYS A 225 -6.46 7.36 24.64
N LYS A 226 -6.12 8.40 25.39
CA LYS A 226 -5.82 8.24 26.81
C LYS A 226 -7.08 7.69 27.48
N LEU A 227 -7.03 6.45 27.96
CA LEU A 227 -8.09 5.86 28.75
C LEU A 227 -8.30 6.77 29.98
N LYS A 228 -9.36 7.60 29.95
CA LYS A 228 -9.78 8.35 31.14
C LYS A 228 -10.23 7.32 32.17
N GLY A 229 -9.39 7.11 33.20
CA GLY A 229 -9.79 6.52 34.47
C GLY A 229 -9.70 5.00 34.55
N ALA A 230 -8.49 4.45 34.49
CA ALA A 230 -8.20 3.27 35.33
C ALA A 230 -7.61 3.77 36.65
N LYS A 231 -8.46 3.95 37.64
CA LYS A 231 -8.09 3.92 39.07
C LYS A 231 -8.33 2.53 39.59
#